data_ad3b291defdae14fdc05839899dc536f
#
_entry.id   ad3b291defdae14fdc05839899dc536f
#
_cell.length_a   1.000
_cell.length_b   1.000
_cell.length_c   1.000
_cell.angle_alpha   90.00
_cell.angle_beta   90.00
_cell.angle_gamma   90.00
#
_symmetry.space_group_name_H-M   'P 1'
#
loop_
_entity.id
_entity.type
_entity.pdbx_description
1 polymer ?
#
loop_
_entity_poly.entity_id
_entity_poly.type
_entity_poly.pdbx_seq_one_letter_code
_entity_poly.pdbx_strand_id
1 'polypeptide(L)'
;MKITVHPCATTETGTYQQTCIDGFGEAEKALKSSVFNNLKNSTEFTSNSLAIVTWLDKAASTVNLRRLLSALPHQDEEPKWLHSKDRKMLQADDLKKKANIVVAKDGSGNFKTITSALKQVPEKSDKRTVIYVKKGIYNENVRVEKTKWNVMIIGDGMNATIVSGSLNFVDGTPTFSSATFGM
;
A
#
# COMPACT_ATOMS: atom_id res chain seq x y z
N MET A 1 -2.92 -12.81 -25.58
CA MET A 1 -2.36 -13.14 -24.27
C MET A 1 -2.05 -11.82 -23.56
N LYS A 2 -2.91 -11.38 -22.62
CA LYS A 2 -2.69 -10.14 -21.85
C LYS A 2 -1.77 -10.49 -20.69
N ILE A 3 -0.50 -10.08 -20.77
CA ILE A 3 0.40 -10.13 -19.61
C ILE A 3 0.07 -8.91 -18.76
N THR A 4 -0.72 -9.08 -17.72
CA THR A 4 -0.93 -8.05 -16.71
C THR A 4 0.23 -8.14 -15.73
N VAL A 5 1.29 -7.38 -15.97
CA VAL A 5 2.39 -7.23 -15.01
C VAL A 5 1.88 -6.30 -13.92
N HIS A 6 1.60 -6.84 -12.74
CA HIS A 6 1.29 -6.02 -11.57
C HIS A 6 2.59 -5.40 -11.06
N PRO A 7 2.74 -4.06 -11.07
CA PRO A 7 3.94 -3.40 -10.55
C PRO A 7 4.20 -3.72 -9.07
N CYS A 8 3.18 -4.12 -8.33
CA CYS A 8 3.27 -4.54 -6.94
C CYS A 8 4.22 -5.75 -6.74
N ALA A 9 4.15 -6.75 -7.62
CA ALA A 9 4.98 -7.96 -7.50
C ALA A 9 6.49 -7.69 -7.65
N THR A 10 6.87 -6.71 -8.48
CA THR A 10 8.28 -6.36 -8.69
C THR A 10 8.87 -5.56 -7.53
N THR A 11 8.08 -4.71 -6.89
CA THR A 11 8.50 -3.96 -5.69
C THR A 11 8.66 -4.87 -4.48
N GLU A 12 7.76 -5.83 -4.29
CA GLU A 12 7.86 -6.84 -3.23
C GLU A 12 9.14 -7.67 -3.36
N THR A 13 9.47 -8.13 -4.57
CA THR A 13 10.70 -8.90 -4.81
C THR A 13 11.94 -8.12 -4.40
N GLY A 14 12.05 -6.85 -4.75
CA GLY A 14 13.15 -5.97 -4.35
C GLY A 14 13.25 -5.82 -2.82
N THR A 15 12.13 -5.68 -2.14
CA THR A 15 12.07 -5.56 -0.68
C THR A 15 12.53 -6.84 0.01
N TYR A 16 12.13 -8.02 -0.47
CA TYR A 16 12.58 -9.29 0.09
C TYR A 16 14.07 -9.53 -0.12
N GLN A 17 14.62 -9.19 -1.29
CA GLN A 17 16.05 -9.28 -1.56
C GLN A 17 16.85 -8.39 -0.61
N GLN A 18 16.42 -7.14 -0.41
CA GLN A 18 17.07 -6.22 0.51
C GLN A 18 16.98 -6.70 1.96
N THR A 19 15.83 -7.19 2.39
CA THR A 19 15.64 -7.76 3.74
C THR A 19 16.57 -8.95 3.99
N CYS A 20 16.77 -9.80 2.97
CA CYS A 20 17.72 -10.92 3.05
C CYS A 20 19.15 -10.42 3.26
N ILE A 21 19.59 -9.41 2.49
CA ILE A 21 20.93 -8.82 2.61
C ILE A 21 21.13 -8.14 3.97
N ASP A 22 20.11 -7.44 4.46
CA ASP A 22 20.14 -6.75 5.76
C ASP A 22 20.19 -7.72 6.94
N GLY A 23 19.70 -8.95 6.76
CA GLY A 23 19.74 -10.00 7.77
C GLY A 23 21.16 -10.52 8.10
N PHE A 24 22.17 -10.27 7.24
CA PHE A 24 23.54 -10.64 7.51
C PHE A 24 24.21 -9.66 8.48
N GLY A 25 24.66 -10.15 9.62
CA GLY A 25 25.38 -9.35 10.61
C GLY A 25 26.80 -8.95 10.18
N GLU A 26 27.45 -8.12 11.00
CA GLU A 26 28.83 -7.66 10.77
C GLU A 26 29.86 -8.81 10.70
N ALA A 27 29.65 -9.89 11.44
CA ALA A 27 30.52 -11.05 11.46
C ALA A 27 30.53 -11.85 10.14
N GLU A 28 29.54 -11.65 9.27
CA GLU A 28 29.35 -12.42 8.04
C GLU A 28 29.59 -11.59 6.76
N LYS A 29 30.47 -10.59 6.83
CA LYS A 29 30.72 -9.66 5.72
C LYS A 29 31.09 -10.36 4.39
N ALA A 30 31.88 -11.43 4.45
CA ALA A 30 32.30 -12.16 3.27
C ALA A 30 31.10 -12.89 2.62
N LEU A 31 30.24 -13.51 3.43
CA LEU A 31 29.03 -14.17 2.97
C LEU A 31 28.03 -13.15 2.41
N LYS A 32 27.84 -12.05 3.10
CA LYS A 32 27.01 -10.93 2.64
C LYS A 32 27.43 -10.42 1.27
N SER A 33 28.74 -10.22 1.05
CA SER A 33 29.29 -9.79 -0.24
C SER A 33 29.05 -10.82 -1.33
N SER A 34 29.21 -12.10 -1.04
CA SER A 34 28.96 -13.19 -2.00
C SER A 34 27.47 -13.26 -2.39
N VAL A 35 26.58 -13.20 -1.41
CA VAL A 35 25.12 -13.20 -1.65
C VAL A 35 24.72 -11.95 -2.44
N PHE A 36 25.23 -10.78 -2.08
CA PHE A 36 24.96 -9.54 -2.80
C PHE A 36 25.39 -9.63 -4.27
N ASN A 37 26.58 -10.13 -4.54
CA ASN A 37 27.09 -10.27 -5.92
C ASN A 37 26.23 -11.25 -6.74
N ASN A 38 25.75 -12.34 -6.14
CA ASN A 38 24.88 -13.31 -6.82
C ASN A 38 23.48 -12.75 -7.07
N LEU A 39 22.96 -11.90 -6.18
CA LEU A 39 21.65 -11.28 -6.32
C LEU A 39 21.67 -10.02 -7.20
N LYS A 40 22.85 -9.42 -7.44
CA LYS A 40 23.01 -8.17 -8.18
C LYS A 40 22.29 -8.21 -9.55
N ASN A 41 22.52 -9.25 -10.34
CA ASN A 41 21.88 -9.40 -11.65
C ASN A 41 20.35 -9.45 -11.52
N SER A 42 19.85 -10.19 -10.54
CA SER A 42 18.40 -10.29 -10.28
C SER A 42 17.80 -8.93 -9.90
N THR A 43 18.48 -8.17 -9.06
CA THR A 43 18.08 -6.81 -8.67
C THR A 43 18.09 -5.85 -9.86
N GLU A 44 19.12 -5.91 -10.71
CA GLU A 44 19.21 -5.10 -11.93
C GLU A 44 18.09 -5.46 -12.93
N PHE A 45 17.79 -6.74 -13.14
CA PHE A 45 16.69 -7.16 -13.99
C PHE A 45 15.33 -6.70 -13.46
N THR A 46 15.12 -6.77 -12.15
CA THR A 46 13.89 -6.29 -11.52
C THR A 46 13.74 -4.77 -11.69
N SER A 47 14.80 -4.01 -11.46
CA SER A 47 14.84 -2.56 -11.65
C SER A 47 14.59 -2.16 -13.10
N ASN A 48 15.25 -2.83 -14.06
CA ASN A 48 15.08 -2.58 -15.49
C ASN A 48 13.66 -2.91 -15.95
N SER A 49 13.09 -4.00 -15.47
CA SER A 49 11.70 -4.37 -15.79
C SER A 49 10.72 -3.32 -15.30
N LEU A 50 10.91 -2.80 -14.08
CA LEU A 50 10.08 -1.73 -13.53
C LEU A 50 10.24 -0.44 -14.32
N ALA A 51 11.46 -0.08 -14.73
CA ALA A 51 11.74 1.09 -15.56
C ALA A 51 11.05 1.00 -16.93
N ILE A 52 11.07 -0.18 -17.56
CA ILE A 52 10.37 -0.42 -18.84
C ILE A 52 8.87 -0.28 -18.68
N VAL A 53 8.28 -0.86 -17.63
CA VAL A 53 6.84 -0.76 -17.35
C VAL A 53 6.43 0.70 -17.11
N THR A 54 7.20 1.44 -16.31
CA THR A 54 6.92 2.86 -16.05
C THR A 54 7.09 3.74 -17.30
N TRP A 55 8.07 3.41 -18.16
CA TRP A 55 8.24 4.10 -19.43
C TRP A 55 7.08 3.81 -20.38
N LEU A 56 6.62 2.56 -20.50
CA LEU A 56 5.46 2.18 -21.29
C LEU A 56 4.19 2.86 -20.80
N ASP A 57 3.98 2.97 -19.49
CA ASP A 57 2.83 3.67 -18.91
C ASP A 57 2.86 5.16 -19.27
N LYS A 58 4.03 5.81 -19.13
CA LYS A 58 4.22 7.20 -19.56
C LYS A 58 4.04 7.36 -21.08
N ALA A 59 4.61 6.47 -21.88
CA ALA A 59 4.44 6.51 -23.35
C ALA A 59 2.98 6.30 -23.74
N ALA A 60 2.27 5.39 -23.11
CA ALA A 60 0.83 5.18 -23.34
C ALA A 60 -0.01 6.39 -22.93
N SER A 61 0.41 7.15 -21.92
CA SER A 61 -0.27 8.38 -21.50
C SER A 61 0.02 9.58 -22.43
N THR A 62 1.21 9.62 -23.06
CA THR A 62 1.62 10.71 -23.96
C THR A 62 1.16 10.53 -25.41
N VAL A 63 1.18 9.29 -25.91
CA VAL A 63 0.57 8.96 -27.18
C VAL A 63 -0.94 8.99 -26.97
N ASN A 64 -1.64 9.97 -27.55
CA ASN A 64 -3.10 10.16 -27.49
C ASN A 64 -3.89 8.88 -27.84
N LEU A 65 -3.66 7.79 -27.13
CA LEU A 65 -4.52 6.62 -27.05
C LEU A 65 -5.94 7.00 -26.56
N ARG A 66 -6.11 8.24 -26.07
CA ARG A 66 -7.40 8.86 -25.82
C ARG A 66 -8.34 8.76 -27.03
N ARG A 67 -7.84 8.76 -28.27
CA ARG A 67 -8.67 8.58 -29.46
C ARG A 67 -9.11 7.14 -29.70
N LEU A 68 -8.32 6.16 -29.30
CA LEU A 68 -8.70 4.74 -29.35
C LEU A 68 -9.47 4.29 -28.11
N LEU A 69 -9.23 4.95 -26.97
CA LEU A 69 -9.97 4.72 -25.72
C LEU A 69 -11.22 5.61 -25.61
N SER A 70 -11.33 6.71 -26.35
CA SER A 70 -12.57 7.52 -26.41
C SER A 70 -13.68 6.88 -27.26
N ALA A 71 -13.39 5.80 -27.97
CA ALA A 71 -14.42 4.91 -28.52
C ALA A 71 -14.99 3.95 -27.44
N LEU A 72 -14.35 3.84 -26.29
CA LEU A 72 -14.95 3.23 -25.11
C LEU A 72 -15.69 4.34 -24.36
N PRO A 73 -16.95 4.15 -23.97
CA PRO A 73 -17.67 5.14 -23.19
C PRO A 73 -16.84 5.49 -21.96
N HIS A 74 -16.48 6.75 -21.85
CA HIS A 74 -15.77 7.32 -20.73
C HIS A 74 -16.78 7.41 -19.57
N GLN A 75 -17.10 6.27 -19.02
CA GLN A 75 -17.65 6.18 -17.71
C GLN A 75 -16.46 6.07 -16.79
N ASP A 76 -16.50 6.78 -15.69
CA ASP A 76 -15.69 6.55 -14.50
C ASP A 76 -16.01 5.12 -14.00
N GLU A 77 -15.74 4.11 -14.84
CA GLU A 77 -15.98 2.73 -14.50
C GLU A 77 -14.94 2.31 -13.48
N GLU A 78 -15.43 2.29 -12.25
CA GLU A 78 -14.75 1.66 -11.15
C GLU A 78 -14.25 0.27 -11.56
N PRO A 79 -13.10 -0.17 -11.05
CA PRO A 79 -12.46 -1.40 -11.47
C PRO A 79 -13.43 -2.59 -11.47
N LYS A 80 -13.51 -3.32 -12.58
CA LYS A 80 -14.44 -4.46 -12.75
C LYS A 80 -14.21 -5.61 -11.75
N TRP A 81 -13.00 -5.66 -11.14
CA TRP A 81 -12.68 -6.63 -10.10
C TRP A 81 -13.34 -6.29 -8.76
N LEU A 82 -13.80 -5.04 -8.59
CA LEU A 82 -14.45 -4.63 -7.36
C LEU A 82 -15.91 -5.11 -7.35
N HIS A 83 -16.30 -5.78 -6.29
CA HIS A 83 -17.66 -6.32 -6.17
C HIS A 83 -18.70 -5.20 -6.17
N SER A 84 -19.87 -5.40 -6.81
CA SER A 84 -20.90 -4.37 -6.99
C SER A 84 -21.39 -3.73 -5.68
N LYS A 85 -21.36 -4.48 -4.58
CA LYS A 85 -21.67 -3.96 -3.23
C LYS A 85 -20.59 -2.98 -2.75
N ASP A 86 -19.33 -3.27 -3.04
CA ASP A 86 -18.20 -2.44 -2.64
C ASP A 86 -18.12 -1.16 -3.49
N ARG A 87 -18.47 -1.25 -4.78
CA ARG A 87 -18.61 -0.08 -5.66
C ARG A 87 -19.64 0.92 -5.14
N LYS A 88 -20.83 0.45 -4.79
CA LYS A 88 -21.87 1.31 -4.19
C LYS A 88 -21.41 1.93 -2.88
N MET A 89 -20.57 1.24 -2.13
CA MET A 89 -19.98 1.77 -0.90
C MET A 89 -18.98 2.89 -1.17
N LEU A 90 -18.13 2.79 -2.19
CA LEU A 90 -17.13 3.83 -2.50
C LEU A 90 -17.77 5.14 -2.98
N GLN A 91 -18.94 5.09 -3.61
CA GLN A 91 -19.67 6.26 -4.08
C GLN A 91 -20.50 6.98 -3.00
N ALA A 92 -20.64 6.40 -1.82
CA ALA A 92 -21.54 6.94 -0.80
C ALA A 92 -20.77 7.75 0.23
N ASP A 93 -21.02 9.08 0.27
CA ASP A 93 -20.71 9.95 1.43
C ASP A 93 -21.30 9.40 2.75
N ASP A 94 -22.27 8.51 2.63
CA ASP A 94 -22.87 7.80 3.76
C ASP A 94 -21.95 6.81 4.47
N LEU A 95 -20.83 6.40 3.87
CA LEU A 95 -19.88 5.51 4.53
C LEU A 95 -19.19 6.18 5.72
N LYS A 96 -18.91 7.47 5.61
CA LYS A 96 -18.34 8.23 6.70
C LYS A 96 -19.28 8.25 7.90
N LYS A 97 -20.60 8.31 7.64
CA LYS A 97 -21.65 8.28 8.68
C LYS A 97 -21.87 6.89 9.26
N LYS A 98 -21.59 5.84 8.49
CA LYS A 98 -21.77 4.43 8.89
C LYS A 98 -20.47 3.80 9.41
N ALA A 99 -19.41 4.57 9.60
CA ALA A 99 -18.15 4.06 10.13
C ALA A 99 -18.35 3.48 11.55
N ASN A 100 -17.82 2.27 11.77
CA ASN A 100 -17.83 1.64 13.08
C ASN A 100 -16.88 2.35 14.05
N ILE A 101 -15.77 2.85 13.52
CA ILE A 101 -14.70 3.49 14.28
C ILE A 101 -14.33 4.78 13.56
N VAL A 102 -14.21 5.87 14.29
CA VAL A 102 -13.79 7.17 13.79
C VAL A 102 -12.47 7.56 14.45
N VAL A 103 -11.45 7.80 13.61
CA VAL A 103 -10.15 8.32 14.05
C VAL A 103 -10.07 9.80 13.74
N ALA A 104 -9.73 10.60 14.74
CA ALA A 104 -9.57 12.03 14.59
C ALA A 104 -8.49 12.57 15.52
N LYS A 105 -7.51 13.27 14.97
CA LYS A 105 -6.39 13.83 15.75
C LYS A 105 -6.82 14.93 16.69
N ASP A 106 -7.87 15.65 16.33
CA ASP A 106 -8.49 16.71 17.15
C ASP A 106 -9.30 16.19 18.34
N GLY A 107 -9.46 14.88 18.48
CA GLY A 107 -10.23 14.23 19.53
C GLY A 107 -11.74 14.16 19.26
N SER A 108 -12.22 14.59 18.09
CA SER A 108 -13.63 14.49 17.70
C SER A 108 -14.06 13.08 17.25
N GLY A 109 -13.16 12.09 17.31
CA GLY A 109 -13.40 10.69 17.01
C GLY A 109 -13.29 9.80 18.24
N ASN A 110 -13.45 8.49 18.00
CA ASN A 110 -13.28 7.48 19.05
C ASN A 110 -11.80 7.30 19.43
N PHE A 111 -10.90 7.50 18.48
CA PHE A 111 -9.45 7.32 18.65
C PHE A 111 -8.67 8.48 18.01
N LYS A 112 -7.48 8.77 18.55
CA LYS A 112 -6.56 9.78 18.02
C LYS A 112 -5.55 9.20 17.03
N THR A 113 -5.34 7.88 17.03
CA THR A 113 -4.37 7.19 16.18
C THR A 113 -5.02 6.02 15.44
N ILE A 114 -4.51 5.72 14.25
CA ILE A 114 -4.98 4.61 13.42
C ILE A 114 -4.62 3.28 14.08
N THR A 115 -3.43 3.19 14.66
CA THR A 115 -2.95 2.00 15.37
C THR A 115 -3.87 1.63 16.54
N SER A 116 -4.35 2.62 17.32
CA SER A 116 -5.30 2.37 18.41
C SER A 116 -6.66 1.90 17.90
N ALA A 117 -7.12 2.44 16.78
CA ALA A 117 -8.35 2.01 16.13
C ALA A 117 -8.26 0.57 15.63
N LEU A 118 -7.13 0.18 15.03
CA LEU A 118 -6.90 -1.19 14.55
C LEU A 118 -6.88 -2.22 15.68
N LYS A 119 -6.40 -1.87 16.86
CA LYS A 119 -6.45 -2.77 18.05
C LYS A 119 -7.88 -3.11 18.46
N GLN A 120 -8.84 -2.22 18.24
CA GLN A 120 -10.26 -2.45 18.56
C GLN A 120 -10.99 -3.30 17.53
N VAL A 121 -10.41 -3.49 16.34
CA VAL A 121 -11.03 -4.35 15.32
C VAL A 121 -11.03 -5.80 15.81
N PRO A 122 -12.18 -6.50 15.78
CA PRO A 122 -12.23 -7.91 16.16
C PRO A 122 -11.37 -8.76 15.22
N GLU A 123 -10.76 -9.80 15.78
CA GLU A 123 -9.95 -10.73 15.01
C GLU A 123 -10.85 -11.73 14.26
N LYS A 124 -10.39 -12.12 13.05
CA LYS A 124 -11.05 -13.16 12.21
C LYS A 124 -12.55 -12.91 12.02
N SER A 125 -12.95 -11.64 11.95
CA SER A 125 -14.36 -11.29 11.82
C SER A 125 -14.84 -11.46 10.37
N ASP A 126 -15.97 -12.15 10.19
CA ASP A 126 -16.65 -12.22 8.89
C ASP A 126 -17.38 -10.91 8.54
N LYS A 127 -17.61 -10.07 9.55
CA LYS A 127 -18.26 -8.77 9.35
C LYS A 127 -17.23 -7.72 9.02
N ARG A 128 -17.51 -6.89 8.00
CA ARG A 128 -16.68 -5.75 7.63
C ARG A 128 -16.69 -4.69 8.73
N THR A 129 -15.51 -4.28 9.16
CA THR A 129 -15.30 -3.15 10.07
C THR A 129 -14.80 -1.95 9.27
N VAL A 130 -15.54 -0.86 9.32
CA VAL A 130 -15.20 0.38 8.62
C VAL A 130 -14.56 1.36 9.61
N ILE A 131 -13.34 1.76 9.33
CA ILE A 131 -12.58 2.78 10.08
C ILE A 131 -12.54 4.05 9.23
N TYR A 132 -13.13 5.12 9.72
CA TYR A 132 -13.05 6.43 9.08
C TYR A 132 -11.96 7.27 9.74
N VAL A 133 -11.00 7.70 8.95
CA VAL A 133 -9.88 8.53 9.37
C VAL A 133 -10.10 9.96 8.88
N LYS A 134 -10.39 10.87 9.79
CA LYS A 134 -10.59 12.29 9.46
C LYS A 134 -9.31 12.93 8.96
N LYS A 135 -9.46 14.07 8.29
CA LYS A 135 -8.34 14.89 7.80
C LYS A 135 -7.31 15.14 8.91
N GLY A 136 -6.03 15.03 8.54
CA GLY A 136 -4.91 15.26 9.46
C GLY A 136 -3.66 14.51 9.04
N ILE A 137 -2.54 14.88 9.67
CA ILE A 137 -1.24 14.19 9.49
C ILE A 137 -1.03 13.25 10.66
N TYR A 138 -1.00 11.97 10.40
CA TYR A 138 -0.81 10.89 11.37
C TYR A 138 0.63 10.38 11.26
N ASN A 139 1.48 10.81 12.21
CA ASN A 139 2.88 10.37 12.26
C ASN A 139 2.96 9.06 13.03
N GLU A 140 2.69 7.96 12.33
CA GLU A 140 2.72 6.61 12.89
C GLU A 140 3.01 5.57 11.81
N ASN A 141 3.69 4.49 12.19
CA ASN A 141 3.84 3.31 11.36
C ASN A 141 2.67 2.37 11.63
N VAL A 142 1.77 2.31 10.67
CA VAL A 142 0.54 1.51 10.79
C VAL A 142 0.81 0.09 10.31
N ARG A 143 0.59 -0.89 11.16
CA ARG A 143 0.66 -2.30 10.78
C ARG A 143 -0.69 -2.98 11.03
N VAL A 144 -1.25 -3.55 9.95
CA VAL A 144 -2.47 -4.37 10.04
C VAL A 144 -2.05 -5.81 10.25
N GLU A 145 -2.45 -6.40 11.35
CA GLU A 145 -2.14 -7.80 11.67
C GLU A 145 -2.93 -8.75 10.76
N LYS A 146 -2.33 -9.88 10.40
CA LYS A 146 -2.96 -10.92 9.54
C LYS A 146 -4.27 -11.47 10.12
N THR A 147 -4.48 -11.30 11.42
CA THR A 147 -5.71 -11.71 12.12
C THR A 147 -6.87 -10.74 11.93
N LYS A 148 -6.62 -9.51 11.46
CA LYS A 148 -7.63 -8.47 11.26
C LYS A 148 -8.24 -8.58 9.88
N TRP A 149 -9.32 -9.36 9.78
CA TRP A 149 -10.02 -9.61 8.52
C TRP A 149 -11.09 -8.55 8.24
N ASN A 150 -11.42 -8.36 6.97
CA ASN A 150 -12.51 -7.51 6.51
C ASN A 150 -12.46 -6.06 7.05
N VAL A 151 -11.25 -5.50 7.16
CA VAL A 151 -11.06 -4.11 7.58
C VAL A 151 -11.09 -3.21 6.35
N MET A 152 -11.87 -2.13 6.43
CA MET A 152 -11.94 -1.08 5.43
C MET A 152 -11.54 0.25 6.09
N ILE A 153 -10.50 0.90 5.56
CA ILE A 153 -10.03 2.19 6.05
C ILE A 153 -10.37 3.26 5.01
N ILE A 154 -11.00 4.32 5.43
CA ILE A 154 -11.45 5.41 4.56
C ILE A 154 -10.90 6.72 5.12
N GLY A 155 -10.25 7.51 4.27
CA GLY A 155 -9.79 8.85 4.61
C GLY A 155 -10.66 9.94 3.95
N ASP A 156 -10.34 11.19 4.24
CA ASP A 156 -10.99 12.36 3.61
C ASP A 156 -10.42 12.71 2.22
N GLY A 157 -9.41 11.99 1.79
CA GLY A 157 -8.78 12.17 0.49
C GLY A 157 -7.27 12.21 0.56
N MET A 158 -6.62 12.10 -0.60
CA MET A 158 -5.18 11.94 -0.75
C MET A 158 -4.38 13.10 -0.14
N ASN A 159 -4.89 14.33 -0.22
CA ASN A 159 -4.24 15.53 0.32
C ASN A 159 -4.76 15.93 1.70
N ALA A 160 -5.78 15.25 2.22
CA ALA A 160 -6.44 15.60 3.47
C ALA A 160 -6.05 14.65 4.61
N THR A 161 -5.96 13.34 4.34
CA THR A 161 -5.57 12.33 5.32
C THR A 161 -4.21 11.76 4.95
N ILE A 162 -3.18 12.13 5.70
CA ILE A 162 -1.79 11.78 5.42
C ILE A 162 -1.27 10.90 6.55
N VAL A 163 -0.74 9.73 6.21
CA VAL A 163 -0.01 8.86 7.14
C VAL A 163 1.47 8.98 6.83
N SER A 164 2.28 9.33 7.81
CA SER A 164 3.72 9.52 7.66
C SER A 164 4.48 8.71 8.69
N GLY A 165 5.60 8.10 8.27
CA GLY A 165 6.53 7.39 9.12
C GLY A 165 7.96 7.63 8.65
N SER A 166 8.92 7.50 9.55
CA SER A 166 10.34 7.78 9.30
C SER A 166 11.27 6.60 9.63
N LEU A 167 10.73 5.41 9.86
CA LEU A 167 11.57 4.24 10.13
C LEU A 167 12.41 3.89 8.90
N ASN A 168 13.69 3.60 9.12
CA ASN A 168 14.63 3.22 8.08
C ASN A 168 15.63 2.18 8.59
N PHE A 169 16.38 1.57 7.68
CA PHE A 169 17.37 0.55 8.01
C PHE A 169 18.57 1.12 8.79
N VAL A 170 18.97 2.35 8.49
CA VAL A 170 20.13 3.01 9.16
C VAL A 170 19.88 3.17 10.64
N ASP A 171 18.63 3.40 11.04
CA ASP A 171 18.21 3.53 12.46
C ASP A 171 17.94 2.15 13.11
N GLY A 172 18.34 1.05 12.47
CA GLY A 172 18.23 -0.30 13.02
C GLY A 172 16.91 -1.00 12.76
N THR A 173 16.03 -0.44 11.92
CA THR A 173 14.78 -1.10 11.55
C THR A 173 14.96 -1.88 10.25
N PRO A 174 14.75 -3.21 10.22
CA PRO A 174 14.83 -3.99 8.99
C PRO A 174 13.91 -3.42 7.90
N THR A 175 14.35 -3.47 6.65
CA THR A 175 13.63 -2.90 5.49
C THR A 175 12.16 -3.34 5.44
N PHE A 176 11.89 -4.61 5.71
CA PHE A 176 10.52 -5.14 5.76
C PHE A 176 9.64 -4.45 6.83
N SER A 177 10.24 -4.05 7.95
CA SER A 177 9.52 -3.43 9.09
C SER A 177 9.46 -1.91 9.02
N SER A 178 10.16 -1.28 8.05
CA SER A 178 10.25 0.17 7.92
C SER A 178 9.05 0.81 7.19
N ALA A 179 8.15 -0.02 6.64
CA ALA A 179 6.98 0.48 5.92
C ALA A 179 6.12 1.38 6.81
N THR A 180 5.70 2.54 6.27
CA THR A 180 4.76 3.44 6.96
C THR A 180 3.39 2.81 7.12
N PHE A 181 2.96 2.02 6.14
CA PHE A 181 1.72 1.24 6.19
C PHE A 181 2.01 -0.17 5.68
N GLY A 182 1.79 -1.18 6.52
CA GLY A 182 2.06 -2.58 6.23
C GLY A 182 0.89 -3.51 6.62
N MET A 183 0.78 -4.62 5.90
CA MET A 183 -0.19 -5.70 6.17
C MET A 183 0.53 -7.04 6.30
#